data_05f69f01de325711343c592e86073685
#
_entry.id   05f69f01de325711343c592e86073685
#
_cell.length_a   1.000
_cell.length_b   1.000
_cell.length_c   1.000
_cell.angle_alpha   90.00
_cell.angle_beta   90.00
_cell.angle_gamma   90.00
#
_symmetry.space_group_name_H-M   'P 1'
#
loop_
_entity.id
_entity.type
_entity.pdbx_description
1 polymer ?
#
loop_
_entity_poly.entity_id
_entity_poly.type
_entity_poly.pdbx_seq_one_letter_code
_entity_poly.pdbx_strand_id
1 'polypeptide(L)'
;MKNVLYILISFFLFSCSNDINTFSACDFPHKLSCCEGELTVLSFNRLESTSLNSSLRLIQDINPDIVGLQESYGLGLDIATSLGYCYYGSEDSSVAFLSKYEMDFINDNYVKVYLNEDQTINFFNIHFTAHPYQPYQIRDGELSTVWQIEHESEETRREEFQDLIQDIHPLIKDEEIILVGDFNEPSHLDWTLEAANQGLNFGFEVNWPISSNLELIGMVDTYREIFPNPIQYPGFTWTPFQSYNEVHDRIDFIYYSGRLDLNEVFLIGPDYL
;
A
#
# COMPACT_ATOMS: atom_id res chain seq x y z
N MET A 1 9.55 16.54 -14.92
CA MET A 1 9.61 15.13 -14.52
C MET A 1 8.58 14.97 -13.42
N LYS A 2 7.68 14.02 -13.58
CA LYS A 2 6.64 13.74 -12.57
C LYS A 2 7.28 12.92 -11.46
N ASN A 3 7.10 13.34 -10.23
CA ASN A 3 7.71 12.72 -9.07
C ASN A 3 6.74 11.66 -8.54
N VAL A 4 7.19 10.43 -8.46
CA VAL A 4 6.43 9.29 -7.95
C VAL A 4 7.00 8.92 -6.58
N LEU A 5 6.14 8.64 -5.63
CA LEU A 5 6.51 8.31 -4.26
C LEU A 5 6.38 6.80 -4.02
N TYR A 6 7.25 6.23 -3.21
CA TYR A 6 7.32 4.81 -2.93
C TYR A 6 7.42 4.55 -1.43
N ILE A 7 6.75 3.51 -0.97
CA ILE A 7 6.85 3.03 0.41
C ILE A 7 7.58 1.70 0.40
N LEU A 8 8.68 1.59 1.12
CA LEU A 8 9.46 0.37 1.30
C LEU A 8 9.38 -0.07 2.76
N ILE A 9 9.11 -1.33 2.98
CA ILE A 9 9.03 -1.91 4.33
C ILE A 9 9.78 -3.21 4.37
N SER A 10 10.49 -3.42 5.48
CA SER A 10 11.22 -4.65 5.78
C SER A 10 10.61 -5.32 7.01
N PHE A 11 10.36 -6.64 6.92
CA PHE A 11 9.79 -7.45 7.99
C PHE A 11 10.70 -8.64 8.33
N PHE A 12 10.76 -8.99 9.60
CA PHE A 12 11.40 -10.25 10.04
C PHE A 12 10.39 -11.39 10.17
N LEU A 13 10.79 -12.55 9.69
CA LEU A 13 10.01 -13.77 9.75
C LEU A 13 10.76 -14.84 10.54
N PHE A 14 10.11 -15.40 11.54
CA PHE A 14 10.66 -16.46 12.38
C PHE A 14 9.85 -17.75 12.22
N SER A 15 10.37 -18.74 11.48
CA SER A 15 10.10 -20.18 11.64
C SER A 15 10.80 -21.05 10.58
N CYS A 16 11.11 -22.31 10.90
CA CYS A 16 11.80 -23.27 10.03
C CYS A 16 11.04 -24.59 9.86
N SER A 17 10.85 -25.07 8.62
CA SER A 17 10.85 -26.50 8.22
C SER A 17 10.84 -26.73 6.71
N ASN A 18 11.20 -27.94 6.26
CA ASN A 18 11.66 -28.24 4.89
C ASN A 18 10.68 -29.07 4.03
N ASP A 19 10.72 -28.79 2.74
CA ASP A 19 10.51 -29.54 1.48
C ASP A 19 9.10 -29.79 0.88
N ILE A 20 8.98 -29.50 -0.41
CA ILE A 20 8.58 -30.18 -1.65
C ILE A 20 7.63 -29.40 -2.60
N ASN A 21 7.96 -29.53 -3.90
CA ASN A 21 7.49 -28.89 -5.12
C ASN A 21 5.98 -28.87 -5.43
N THR A 22 5.48 -27.72 -5.84
CA THR A 22 4.35 -27.59 -6.80
C THR A 22 4.57 -26.42 -7.75
N PHE A 23 4.03 -26.53 -8.96
CA PHE A 23 4.26 -25.58 -10.07
C PHE A 23 3.45 -24.28 -9.90
N SER A 24 4.10 -23.15 -10.08
CA SER A 24 3.47 -21.85 -10.23
C SER A 24 3.69 -21.27 -11.63
N ALA A 25 2.97 -20.22 -11.97
CA ALA A 25 3.12 -19.46 -13.22
C ALA A 25 4.46 -18.74 -13.36
N CYS A 26 5.42 -19.01 -12.49
CA CYS A 26 6.75 -18.38 -12.46
C CYS A 26 7.80 -19.40 -12.88
N ASP A 27 8.64 -19.03 -13.86
CA ASP A 27 9.70 -19.90 -14.34
C ASP A 27 10.82 -20.16 -13.33
N PHE A 28 10.96 -19.31 -12.29
CA PHE A 28 12.01 -19.39 -11.27
C PHE A 28 11.55 -18.87 -9.90
N PRO A 29 10.75 -19.62 -9.13
CA PRO A 29 10.39 -19.17 -7.79
C PRO A 29 11.62 -19.15 -6.87
N HIS A 30 11.87 -18.01 -6.23
CA HIS A 30 12.84 -17.92 -5.14
C HIS A 30 12.27 -18.58 -3.88
N LYS A 31 13.12 -19.23 -3.08
CA LYS A 31 12.75 -19.72 -1.75
C LYS A 31 13.53 -18.92 -0.71
N LEU A 32 12.82 -18.43 0.32
CA LEU A 32 13.50 -17.88 1.49
C LEU A 32 14.33 -18.99 2.15
N SER A 33 15.60 -18.71 2.43
CA SER A 33 16.39 -19.63 3.23
C SER A 33 15.84 -19.65 4.67
N CYS A 34 15.64 -20.82 5.22
CA CYS A 34 15.23 -20.97 6.63
C CYS A 34 16.17 -20.17 7.54
N CYS A 35 15.62 -19.47 8.50
CA CYS A 35 16.23 -18.98 9.73
C CYS A 35 16.61 -17.51 9.87
N GLU A 36 16.72 -16.70 8.82
CA GLU A 36 16.95 -15.25 8.94
C GLU A 36 16.30 -14.55 7.74
N GLY A 37 14.97 -14.47 7.73
CA GLY A 37 14.25 -13.90 6.60
C GLY A 37 13.84 -12.44 6.85
N GLU A 38 14.44 -11.52 6.16
CA GLU A 38 13.94 -10.16 6.00
C GLU A 38 13.10 -10.11 4.71
N LEU A 39 11.88 -9.60 4.82
CA LEU A 39 10.98 -9.43 3.68
C LEU A 39 10.88 -7.96 3.34
N THR A 40 11.19 -7.62 2.11
CA THR A 40 11.07 -6.25 1.59
C THR A 40 9.83 -6.11 0.73
N VAL A 41 8.91 -5.24 1.14
CA VAL A 41 7.64 -4.99 0.46
C VAL A 41 7.60 -3.57 -0.10
N LEU A 42 7.14 -3.44 -1.34
CA LEU A 42 6.97 -2.16 -2.02
C LEU A 42 5.50 -1.94 -2.38
N SER A 43 4.93 -0.81 -1.97
CA SER A 43 3.73 -0.23 -2.57
C SER A 43 4.14 0.83 -3.58
N PHE A 44 3.65 0.73 -4.81
CA PHE A 44 4.05 1.62 -5.87
C PHE A 44 2.89 2.03 -6.78
N ASN A 45 2.27 3.18 -6.51
CA ASN A 45 1.47 3.82 -7.52
C ASN A 45 2.41 4.45 -8.56
N ARG A 46 2.50 3.81 -9.73
CA ARG A 46 3.47 4.20 -10.76
C ARG A 46 3.05 5.44 -11.55
N LEU A 47 1.90 6.00 -11.29
CA LEU A 47 1.28 7.04 -12.11
C LEU A 47 1.32 6.63 -13.60
N GLU A 48 0.20 6.37 -14.22
CA GLU A 48 0.06 5.80 -15.58
C GLU A 48 1.06 6.36 -16.62
N SER A 49 1.39 7.65 -16.48
CA SER A 49 2.33 8.34 -17.37
C SER A 49 3.82 8.01 -17.13
N THR A 50 4.17 7.23 -16.07
CA THR A 50 5.55 6.83 -15.80
C THR A 50 6.00 5.79 -16.81
N SER A 51 7.20 5.97 -17.37
CA SER A 51 7.71 5.05 -18.38
C SER A 51 8.07 3.69 -17.76
N LEU A 52 7.98 2.63 -18.57
CA LEU A 52 8.45 1.30 -18.19
C LEU A 52 9.89 1.33 -17.65
N ASN A 53 10.79 2.02 -18.33
CA ASN A 53 12.22 2.10 -17.92
C ASN A 53 12.39 2.75 -16.55
N SER A 54 11.59 3.77 -16.21
CA SER A 54 11.67 4.42 -14.90
C SER A 54 11.16 3.47 -13.80
N SER A 55 10.07 2.75 -14.07
CA SER A 55 9.54 1.75 -13.14
C SER A 55 10.51 0.60 -12.93
N LEU A 56 11.10 0.08 -14.01
CA LEU A 56 12.11 -0.98 -13.94
C LEU A 56 13.31 -0.56 -13.10
N ARG A 57 13.86 0.62 -13.38
CA ARG A 57 15.03 1.13 -12.65
C ARG A 57 14.75 1.25 -11.15
N LEU A 58 13.60 1.80 -10.78
CA LEU A 58 13.24 1.93 -9.40
C LEU A 58 13.16 0.58 -8.68
N ILE A 59 12.39 -0.36 -9.25
CA ILE A 59 12.22 -1.68 -8.64
C ILE A 59 13.56 -2.43 -8.58
N GLN A 60 14.44 -2.26 -9.58
CA GLN A 60 15.79 -2.82 -9.55
C GLN A 60 16.66 -2.21 -8.44
N ASP A 61 16.62 -0.89 -8.28
CA ASP A 61 17.42 -0.19 -7.26
C ASP A 61 16.98 -0.56 -5.82
N ILE A 62 15.67 -0.75 -5.61
CA ILE A 62 15.09 -1.19 -4.32
C ILE A 62 15.26 -2.69 -4.11
N ASN A 63 15.10 -3.48 -5.18
CA ASN A 63 15.12 -4.95 -5.19
C ASN A 63 14.14 -5.59 -4.18
N PRO A 64 12.86 -5.17 -4.13
CA PRO A 64 11.89 -5.68 -3.17
C PRO A 64 11.59 -7.16 -3.42
N ASP A 65 11.04 -7.84 -2.43
CA ASP A 65 10.63 -9.24 -2.54
C ASP A 65 9.21 -9.38 -3.05
N ILE A 66 8.33 -8.45 -2.64
CA ILE A 66 6.94 -8.38 -3.08
C ILE A 66 6.61 -6.94 -3.44
N VAL A 67 5.86 -6.76 -4.52
CA VAL A 67 5.42 -5.44 -5.01
C VAL A 67 3.92 -5.44 -5.26
N GLY A 68 3.22 -4.49 -4.68
CA GLY A 68 1.89 -4.08 -5.10
C GLY A 68 2.02 -2.86 -6.02
N LEU A 69 1.67 -3.03 -7.29
CA LEU A 69 1.62 -1.94 -8.26
C LEU A 69 0.20 -1.38 -8.33
N GLN A 70 0.07 -0.06 -8.35
CA GLN A 70 -1.14 0.62 -8.72
C GLN A 70 -0.91 1.39 -10.03
N GLU A 71 -1.97 1.72 -10.75
CA GLU A 71 -1.96 2.26 -12.11
C GLU A 71 -1.15 1.39 -13.09
N SER A 72 -1.26 0.06 -12.93
CA SER A 72 -0.47 -0.93 -13.68
C SER A 72 -0.83 -0.97 -15.17
N TYR A 73 -2.11 -1.07 -15.50
CA TYR A 73 -2.69 -1.05 -16.86
C TYR A 73 -1.84 -1.80 -17.90
N GLY A 74 -1.55 -3.07 -17.62
CA GLY A 74 -0.78 -3.98 -18.49
C GLY A 74 0.75 -3.89 -18.37
N LEU A 75 1.34 -2.78 -17.93
CA LEU A 75 2.80 -2.69 -17.79
C LEU A 75 3.38 -3.58 -16.68
N GLY A 76 2.55 -4.04 -15.74
CA GLY A 76 2.99 -4.95 -14.67
C GLY A 76 3.61 -6.24 -15.19
N LEU A 77 3.05 -6.82 -16.26
CA LEU A 77 3.61 -8.02 -16.90
C LEU A 77 4.98 -7.77 -17.52
N ASP A 78 5.16 -6.64 -18.21
CA ASP A 78 6.44 -6.27 -18.83
C ASP A 78 7.52 -6.04 -17.75
N ILE A 79 7.13 -5.41 -16.61
CA ILE A 79 8.00 -5.21 -15.45
C ILE A 79 8.40 -6.56 -14.87
N ALA A 80 7.43 -7.40 -14.55
CA ALA A 80 7.66 -8.72 -13.96
C ALA A 80 8.56 -9.59 -14.83
N THR A 81 8.28 -9.67 -16.13
CA THR A 81 9.06 -10.43 -17.10
C THR A 81 10.50 -9.92 -17.19
N SER A 82 10.68 -8.59 -17.20
CA SER A 82 12.01 -7.97 -17.30
C SER A 82 12.85 -8.22 -16.05
N LEU A 83 12.23 -8.35 -14.88
CA LEU A 83 12.90 -8.49 -13.59
C LEU A 83 12.94 -9.94 -13.08
N GLY A 84 12.24 -10.87 -13.74
CA GLY A 84 12.15 -12.27 -13.30
C GLY A 84 11.26 -12.48 -12.09
N TYR A 85 10.23 -11.65 -11.91
CA TYR A 85 9.22 -11.81 -10.87
C TYR A 85 8.06 -12.67 -11.35
N CYS A 86 7.42 -13.37 -10.43
CA CYS A 86 6.08 -13.89 -10.61
C CYS A 86 5.09 -12.74 -10.76
N TYR A 87 3.99 -12.94 -11.47
CA TYR A 87 3.04 -11.88 -11.81
C TYR A 87 1.60 -12.35 -11.69
N TYR A 88 0.77 -11.49 -11.09
CA TYR A 88 -0.67 -11.50 -11.25
C TYR A 88 -1.20 -10.10 -11.54
N GLY A 89 -2.15 -10.03 -12.47
CA GLY A 89 -2.80 -8.82 -12.91
C GLY A 89 -3.44 -9.03 -14.28
N SER A 90 -4.15 -8.03 -14.78
CA SER A 90 -4.69 -8.02 -16.14
C SER A 90 -4.34 -6.72 -16.87
N GLU A 91 -4.53 -6.68 -18.18
CA GLU A 91 -4.28 -5.48 -19.00
C GLU A 91 -5.17 -4.31 -18.59
N ASP A 92 -6.40 -4.61 -18.15
CA ASP A 92 -7.38 -3.61 -17.76
C ASP A 92 -7.34 -3.28 -16.27
N SER A 93 -6.57 -4.05 -15.46
CA SER A 93 -6.52 -3.83 -14.02
C SER A 93 -5.61 -2.68 -13.65
N SER A 94 -6.11 -1.83 -12.76
CA SER A 94 -5.32 -0.80 -12.11
C SER A 94 -4.24 -1.39 -11.20
N VAL A 95 -4.49 -2.57 -10.58
CA VAL A 95 -3.56 -3.21 -9.66
C VAL A 95 -2.87 -4.43 -10.28
N ALA A 96 -1.64 -4.67 -9.86
CA ALA A 96 -0.89 -5.88 -10.20
C ALA A 96 0.03 -6.28 -9.05
N PHE A 97 0.34 -7.58 -9.00
CA PHE A 97 1.17 -8.21 -7.99
C PHE A 97 2.45 -8.74 -8.64
N LEU A 98 3.60 -8.39 -8.06
CA LEU A 98 4.88 -8.96 -8.43
C LEU A 98 5.53 -9.59 -7.20
N SER A 99 6.12 -10.76 -7.36
CA SER A 99 6.79 -11.44 -6.24
C SER A 99 7.98 -12.25 -6.74
N LYS A 100 9.05 -12.30 -5.94
CA LYS A 100 10.13 -13.28 -6.12
C LYS A 100 9.70 -14.68 -5.73
N TYR A 101 8.58 -14.79 -4.99
CA TYR A 101 8.03 -16.04 -4.47
C TYR A 101 6.81 -16.46 -5.25
N GLU A 102 6.47 -17.75 -5.11
CA GLU A 102 5.25 -18.33 -5.65
C GLU A 102 4.01 -17.66 -5.03
N MET A 103 2.99 -17.46 -5.85
CA MET A 103 1.72 -16.86 -5.43
C MET A 103 0.55 -17.67 -5.95
N ASP A 104 -0.50 -17.77 -5.13
CA ASP A 104 -1.83 -18.19 -5.57
C ASP A 104 -2.74 -16.96 -5.70
N PHE A 105 -3.41 -16.86 -6.84
CA PHE A 105 -4.43 -15.84 -7.07
C PHE A 105 -5.71 -16.22 -6.32
N ILE A 106 -6.22 -15.30 -5.53
CA ILE A 106 -7.48 -15.44 -4.81
C ILE A 106 -8.56 -14.57 -5.47
N ASN A 107 -8.29 -13.30 -5.65
CA ASN A 107 -9.11 -12.36 -6.43
C ASN A 107 -8.28 -11.16 -6.90
N ASP A 108 -8.91 -10.19 -7.55
CA ASP A 108 -8.23 -9.05 -8.18
C ASP A 108 -7.42 -8.17 -7.22
N ASN A 109 -7.74 -8.21 -5.93
CA ASN A 109 -7.06 -7.43 -4.88
C ASN A 109 -6.28 -8.28 -3.87
N TYR A 110 -6.22 -9.62 -4.06
CA TYR A 110 -5.65 -10.52 -3.07
C TYR A 110 -4.94 -11.72 -3.70
N VAL A 111 -3.68 -11.90 -3.29
CA VAL A 111 -2.88 -13.11 -3.58
C VAL A 111 -2.34 -13.71 -2.28
N LYS A 112 -2.16 -15.01 -2.26
CA LYS A 112 -1.43 -15.71 -1.19
C LYS A 112 -0.01 -15.95 -1.66
N VAL A 113 1.00 -15.42 -0.96
CA VAL A 113 2.43 -15.54 -1.29
C VAL A 113 3.05 -16.62 -0.42
N TYR A 114 3.78 -17.56 -1.02
CA TYR A 114 4.45 -18.67 -0.36
C TYR A 114 5.93 -18.38 -0.18
N LEU A 115 6.32 -17.91 0.99
CA LEU A 115 7.72 -17.62 1.30
C LEU A 115 8.55 -18.91 1.40
N ASN A 116 7.97 -19.93 2.00
CA ASN A 116 8.45 -21.31 2.07
C ASN A 116 7.25 -22.23 2.39
N GLU A 117 7.49 -23.51 2.70
CA GLU A 117 6.43 -24.49 2.94
C GLU A 117 5.54 -24.22 4.16
N ASP A 118 6.07 -23.50 5.16
CA ASP A 118 5.37 -23.25 6.42
C ASP A 118 4.98 -21.79 6.61
N GLN A 119 5.45 -20.91 5.72
CA GLN A 119 5.23 -19.45 5.85
C GLN A 119 4.57 -18.89 4.62
N THR A 120 3.41 -18.30 4.83
CA THR A 120 2.64 -17.62 3.79
C THR A 120 2.27 -16.23 4.25
N ILE A 121 2.12 -15.33 3.28
CA ILE A 121 1.60 -13.98 3.48
C ILE A 121 0.33 -13.83 2.67
N ASN A 122 -0.73 -13.36 3.31
CA ASN A 122 -1.93 -12.89 2.63
C ASN A 122 -1.67 -11.46 2.20
N PHE A 123 -1.40 -11.27 0.91
CA PHE A 123 -0.96 -10.00 0.36
C PHE A 123 -2.08 -9.34 -0.44
N PHE A 124 -2.53 -8.19 0.07
CA PHE A 124 -3.57 -7.38 -0.54
C PHE A 124 -2.97 -6.16 -1.21
N ASN A 125 -3.47 -5.83 -2.40
CA ASN A 125 -3.08 -4.64 -3.14
C ASN A 125 -4.34 -3.95 -3.67
N ILE A 126 -4.54 -2.70 -3.29
CA ILE A 126 -5.73 -1.94 -3.63
C ILE A 126 -5.41 -0.64 -4.35
N HIS A 127 -6.37 -0.16 -5.13
CA HIS A 127 -6.39 1.20 -5.66
C HIS A 127 -7.84 1.65 -5.64
N PHE A 128 -8.24 2.35 -4.57
CA PHE A 128 -9.61 2.78 -4.37
C PHE A 128 -9.99 3.97 -5.25
N THR A 129 -11.29 4.18 -5.40
CA THR A 129 -11.87 5.27 -6.18
C THR A 129 -11.27 6.63 -5.77
N ALA A 130 -10.67 7.32 -6.75
CA ALA A 130 -9.97 8.58 -6.54
C ALA A 130 -10.90 9.78 -6.32
N HIS A 131 -12.07 9.79 -6.97
CA HIS A 131 -12.96 10.95 -7.00
C HIS A 131 -14.40 10.61 -6.60
N PRO A 132 -15.07 11.52 -5.86
CA PRO A 132 -14.58 12.81 -5.39
C PRO A 132 -13.47 12.65 -4.33
N TYR A 133 -12.45 13.53 -4.37
CA TYR A 133 -11.39 13.58 -3.36
C TYR A 133 -11.76 14.62 -2.30
N GLN A 134 -12.09 14.17 -1.10
CA GLN A 134 -12.66 15.02 -0.07
C GLN A 134 -11.74 16.17 0.37
N PRO A 135 -10.41 16.03 0.46
CA PRO A 135 -9.54 17.18 0.74
C PRO A 135 -9.63 18.30 -0.30
N TYR A 136 -9.88 17.99 -1.58
CA TYR A 136 -10.16 19.02 -2.59
C TYR A 136 -11.51 19.67 -2.38
N GLN A 137 -12.54 18.90 -2.03
CA GLN A 137 -13.86 19.46 -1.73
C GLN A 137 -13.84 20.38 -0.50
N ILE A 138 -13.00 20.08 0.51
CA ILE A 138 -12.77 20.98 1.65
C ILE A 138 -12.07 22.26 1.20
N ARG A 139 -10.98 22.13 0.43
CA ARG A 139 -10.24 23.29 -0.12
C ARG A 139 -11.16 24.22 -0.89
N ASP A 140 -12.07 23.65 -1.68
CA ASP A 140 -12.96 24.40 -2.58
C ASP A 140 -14.23 24.88 -1.87
N GLY A 141 -14.39 24.56 -0.57
CA GLY A 141 -15.50 24.99 0.29
C GLY A 141 -16.81 24.23 0.06
N GLU A 142 -16.75 23.08 -0.59
CA GLU A 142 -17.92 22.20 -0.81
C GLU A 142 -18.28 21.44 0.46
N LEU A 143 -17.26 20.99 1.22
CA LEU A 143 -17.41 20.35 2.54
C LEU A 143 -16.89 21.29 3.61
N SER A 144 -17.66 21.45 4.70
CA SER A 144 -17.38 22.43 5.75
C SER A 144 -17.60 21.91 7.17
N THR A 145 -17.98 20.66 7.33
CA THR A 145 -18.14 20.00 8.62
C THR A 145 -17.52 18.60 8.60
N VAL A 146 -16.99 18.15 9.75
CA VAL A 146 -16.41 16.82 9.89
C VAL A 146 -17.40 15.72 9.47
N TRP A 147 -18.65 15.84 9.86
CA TRP A 147 -19.68 14.88 9.47
C TRP A 147 -19.87 14.75 7.95
N GLN A 148 -19.84 15.88 7.21
CA GLN A 148 -19.92 15.84 5.75
C GLN A 148 -18.70 15.15 5.15
N ILE A 149 -17.51 15.45 5.67
CA ILE A 149 -16.24 14.90 5.18
C ILE A 149 -16.22 13.37 5.34
N GLU A 150 -16.49 12.89 6.56
CA GLU A 150 -16.51 11.47 6.87
C GLU A 150 -17.59 10.72 6.07
N HIS A 151 -18.79 11.30 5.97
CA HIS A 151 -19.90 10.71 5.23
C HIS A 151 -19.62 10.61 3.73
N GLU A 152 -19.15 11.67 3.08
CA GLU A 152 -18.82 11.66 1.65
C GLU A 152 -17.64 10.72 1.36
N SER A 153 -16.65 10.63 2.24
CA SER A 153 -15.54 9.69 2.07
C SER A 153 -16.02 8.24 2.15
N GLU A 154 -16.86 7.93 3.15
CA GLU A 154 -17.46 6.60 3.29
C GLU A 154 -18.34 6.25 2.08
N GLU A 155 -19.23 7.15 1.62
CA GLU A 155 -20.07 6.89 0.44
C GLU A 155 -19.25 6.65 -0.82
N THR A 156 -18.12 7.36 -0.97
CA THR A 156 -17.27 7.25 -2.16
C THR A 156 -16.63 5.87 -2.31
N ARG A 157 -16.20 5.23 -1.20
CA ARG A 157 -15.35 4.02 -1.21
C ARG A 157 -15.96 2.84 -0.47
N ARG A 158 -17.23 2.95 -0.03
CA ARG A 158 -17.90 1.95 0.81
C ARG A 158 -17.87 0.56 0.22
N GLU A 159 -18.26 0.41 -1.04
CA GLU A 159 -18.37 -0.92 -1.66
C GLU A 159 -16.99 -1.58 -1.75
N GLU A 160 -16.00 -0.87 -2.25
CA GLU A 160 -14.63 -1.36 -2.38
C GLU A 160 -14.03 -1.74 -1.01
N PHE A 161 -14.27 -0.91 0.00
CA PHE A 161 -13.79 -1.18 1.36
C PHE A 161 -14.52 -2.36 2.02
N GLN A 162 -15.82 -2.50 1.80
CA GLN A 162 -16.58 -3.65 2.31
C GLN A 162 -16.09 -4.96 1.72
N ASP A 163 -15.79 -4.99 0.42
CA ASP A 163 -15.25 -6.18 -0.25
C ASP A 163 -13.88 -6.53 0.33
N LEU A 164 -12.99 -5.55 0.50
CA LEU A 164 -11.70 -5.76 1.16
C LEU A 164 -11.84 -6.34 2.57
N ILE A 165 -12.73 -5.78 3.38
CA ILE A 165 -12.95 -6.24 4.77
C ILE A 165 -13.54 -7.65 4.82
N GLN A 166 -14.39 -8.05 3.88
CA GLN A 166 -14.88 -9.42 3.79
C GLN A 166 -13.75 -10.44 3.60
N ASP A 167 -12.72 -10.08 2.85
CA ASP A 167 -11.55 -10.94 2.63
C ASP A 167 -10.58 -10.92 3.84
N ILE A 168 -10.35 -9.77 4.45
CA ILE A 168 -9.43 -9.60 5.59
C ILE A 168 -9.99 -10.21 6.89
N HIS A 169 -11.28 -10.02 7.16
CA HIS A 169 -11.88 -10.36 8.45
C HIS A 169 -11.72 -11.83 8.89
N PRO A 170 -11.80 -12.83 8.00
CA PRO A 170 -11.54 -14.21 8.37
C PRO A 170 -10.08 -14.52 8.71
N LEU A 171 -9.14 -13.71 8.24
CA LEU A 171 -7.70 -13.94 8.33
C LEU A 171 -7.05 -13.23 9.53
N ILE A 172 -7.59 -12.07 9.92
CA ILE A 172 -6.96 -11.08 10.80
C ILE A 172 -6.45 -11.62 12.15
N LYS A 173 -7.02 -12.72 12.66
CA LYS A 173 -6.68 -13.28 13.96
C LYS A 173 -5.53 -14.27 13.93
N ASP A 174 -5.41 -15.01 12.84
CA ASP A 174 -4.61 -16.23 12.79
C ASP A 174 -3.55 -16.21 11.68
N GLU A 175 -3.68 -15.31 10.72
CA GLU A 175 -2.83 -15.26 9.52
C GLU A 175 -2.01 -13.96 9.45
N GLU A 176 -0.86 -14.03 8.81
CA GLU A 176 -0.06 -12.86 8.47
C GLU A 176 -0.67 -12.15 7.25
N ILE A 177 -0.94 -10.85 7.43
CA ILE A 177 -1.53 -9.99 6.39
C ILE A 177 -0.61 -8.81 6.13
N ILE A 178 -0.42 -8.50 4.84
CA ILE A 178 0.14 -7.24 4.39
C ILE A 178 -0.85 -6.65 3.38
N LEU A 179 -1.27 -5.43 3.62
CA LEU A 179 -2.16 -4.66 2.75
C LEU A 179 -1.41 -3.42 2.26
N VAL A 180 -1.29 -3.28 0.95
CA VAL A 180 -0.66 -2.12 0.31
C VAL A 180 -1.62 -1.45 -0.66
N GLY A 181 -1.34 -0.20 -1.00
CA GLY A 181 -2.07 0.44 -2.10
C GLY A 181 -2.22 1.93 -1.97
N ASP A 182 -2.86 2.49 -2.99
CA ASP A 182 -3.39 3.84 -3.02
C ASP A 182 -4.85 3.81 -2.55
N PHE A 183 -5.06 4.34 -1.37
CA PHE A 183 -6.39 4.38 -0.73
C PHE A 183 -7.24 5.55 -1.22
N ASN A 184 -6.61 6.53 -1.86
CA ASN A 184 -7.25 7.77 -2.27
C ASN A 184 -8.05 8.46 -1.13
N GLU A 185 -7.69 8.13 0.11
CA GLU A 185 -8.23 8.69 1.35
C GLU A 185 -7.07 8.93 2.32
N PRO A 186 -6.99 10.08 2.99
CA PRO A 186 -5.99 10.32 4.04
C PRO A 186 -6.18 9.40 5.25
N SER A 187 -5.26 9.47 6.22
CA SER A 187 -5.36 8.72 7.48
C SER A 187 -5.86 9.60 8.63
N HIS A 188 -6.70 9.02 9.51
CA HIS A 188 -7.08 9.64 10.78
C HIS A 188 -5.86 9.90 11.69
N LEU A 189 -4.78 9.13 11.52
CA LEU A 189 -3.51 9.32 12.22
C LEU A 189 -2.72 10.55 11.69
N ASP A 190 -3.12 11.10 10.55
CA ASP A 190 -2.52 12.29 9.93
C ASP A 190 -3.37 13.54 10.16
N TRP A 191 -4.70 13.39 10.16
CA TRP A 191 -5.66 14.48 10.36
C TRP A 191 -6.08 14.58 11.83
N THR A 192 -5.11 14.76 12.71
CA THR A 192 -5.30 14.78 14.16
C THR A 192 -5.73 16.14 14.68
N LEU A 193 -6.27 16.17 15.90
CA LEU A 193 -6.61 17.41 16.62
C LEU A 193 -5.38 18.31 16.77
N GLU A 194 -4.19 17.75 16.99
CA GLU A 194 -2.97 18.52 17.13
C GLU A 194 -2.58 19.20 15.81
N ALA A 195 -2.69 18.49 14.70
CA ALA A 195 -2.46 19.05 13.36
C ALA A 195 -3.47 20.16 13.04
N ALA A 196 -4.75 19.93 13.31
CA ALA A 196 -5.81 20.93 13.14
C ALA A 196 -5.57 22.20 13.97
N ASN A 197 -5.16 22.08 15.23
CA ASN A 197 -4.83 23.20 16.10
C ASN A 197 -3.61 24.02 15.62
N GLN A 198 -2.74 23.43 14.82
CA GLN A 198 -1.62 24.12 14.15
C GLN A 198 -2.00 24.72 12.79
N GLY A 199 -3.28 24.64 12.41
CA GLY A 199 -3.80 25.18 11.15
C GLY A 199 -3.52 24.30 9.94
N LEU A 200 -3.10 23.04 10.14
CA LEU A 200 -3.00 22.03 9.10
C LEU A 200 -4.38 21.44 8.81
N ASN A 201 -4.50 20.73 7.70
CA ASN A 201 -5.70 19.97 7.34
C ASN A 201 -6.98 20.85 7.37
N PHE A 202 -6.85 22.10 6.92
CA PHE A 202 -7.91 23.11 6.94
C PHE A 202 -8.49 23.38 8.35
N GLY A 203 -7.79 22.99 9.41
CA GLY A 203 -8.24 23.09 10.80
C GLY A 203 -9.22 22.00 11.21
N PHE A 204 -9.34 20.91 10.47
CA PHE A 204 -10.19 19.78 10.80
C PHE A 204 -9.38 18.62 11.40
N GLU A 205 -9.91 18.04 12.47
CA GLU A 205 -9.66 16.68 12.89
C GLU A 205 -10.68 15.78 12.21
N VAL A 206 -10.25 14.75 11.49
CA VAL A 206 -11.14 13.86 10.73
C VAL A 206 -10.83 12.40 11.05
N ASN A 207 -11.85 11.66 11.42
CA ASN A 207 -11.76 10.22 11.64
C ASN A 207 -12.02 9.48 10.32
N TRP A 208 -11.05 9.57 9.40
CA TRP A 208 -11.14 8.98 8.07
C TRP A 208 -11.60 7.51 8.12
N PRO A 209 -12.69 7.15 7.44
CA PRO A 209 -13.38 5.88 7.63
C PRO A 209 -12.52 4.64 7.38
N ILE A 210 -11.71 4.63 6.33
CA ILE A 210 -10.92 3.45 5.97
C ILE A 210 -9.84 3.20 7.01
N SER A 211 -8.98 4.19 7.25
CA SER A 211 -7.84 4.04 8.16
C SER A 211 -8.26 3.76 9.59
N SER A 212 -9.35 4.39 10.08
CA SER A 212 -9.86 4.15 11.43
C SER A 212 -10.48 2.76 11.60
N ASN A 213 -11.16 2.24 10.58
CA ASN A 213 -11.68 0.87 10.60
C ASN A 213 -10.59 -0.18 10.49
N LEU A 214 -9.53 0.05 9.70
CA LEU A 214 -8.38 -0.86 9.64
C LEU A 214 -7.68 -0.96 11.00
N GLU A 215 -7.45 0.15 11.69
CA GLU A 215 -6.91 0.15 13.06
C GLU A 215 -7.82 -0.61 14.03
N LEU A 216 -9.14 -0.37 13.96
CA LEU A 216 -10.13 -1.03 14.82
C LEU A 216 -10.12 -2.56 14.70
N ILE A 217 -9.87 -3.10 13.52
CA ILE A 217 -9.77 -4.55 13.33
C ILE A 217 -8.37 -5.11 13.63
N GLY A 218 -7.39 -4.26 13.97
CA GLY A 218 -6.05 -4.67 14.38
C GLY A 218 -4.98 -4.61 13.30
N MET A 219 -5.24 -3.93 12.18
CA MET A 219 -4.20 -3.60 11.21
C MET A 219 -3.34 -2.44 11.70
N VAL A 220 -2.06 -2.47 11.44
CA VAL A 220 -1.08 -1.48 11.89
C VAL A 220 -0.56 -0.69 10.69
N ASP A 221 -0.65 0.64 10.75
CA ASP A 221 -0.04 1.54 9.79
C ASP A 221 1.47 1.59 10.02
N THR A 222 2.23 1.01 9.12
CA THR A 222 3.68 0.87 9.24
C THR A 222 4.42 2.19 9.35
N TYR A 223 3.99 3.20 8.58
CA TYR A 223 4.64 4.50 8.62
C TYR A 223 4.41 5.21 9.96
N ARG A 224 3.19 5.17 10.49
CA ARG A 224 2.85 5.79 11.78
C ARG A 224 3.39 5.03 12.97
N GLU A 225 3.66 3.74 12.86
CA GLU A 225 4.35 2.98 13.89
C GLU A 225 5.80 3.47 14.08
N ILE A 226 6.54 3.72 13.00
CA ILE A 226 7.90 4.24 13.05
C ILE A 226 7.95 5.75 13.25
N PHE A 227 7.03 6.49 12.64
CA PHE A 227 6.96 7.95 12.65
C PHE A 227 5.62 8.45 13.21
N PRO A 228 5.39 8.34 14.54
CA PRO A 228 4.07 8.58 15.13
C PRO A 228 3.60 10.04 15.11
N ASN A 229 4.48 11.00 14.85
CA ASN A 229 4.13 12.43 14.82
C ASN A 229 3.90 12.89 13.38
N PRO A 230 2.62 13.10 12.94
CA PRO A 230 2.31 13.47 11.55
C PRO A 230 2.75 14.89 11.19
N ILE A 231 2.96 15.77 12.17
CA ILE A 231 3.40 17.14 11.94
C ILE A 231 4.91 17.17 11.63
N GLN A 232 5.68 16.38 12.36
CA GLN A 232 7.12 16.27 12.16
C GLN A 232 7.48 15.42 10.94
N TYR A 233 6.70 14.37 10.70
CA TYR A 233 6.88 13.41 9.63
C TYR A 233 5.57 13.26 8.83
N PRO A 234 5.21 14.25 8.00
CA PRO A 234 3.94 14.21 7.28
C PRO A 234 3.83 13.03 6.32
N GLY A 235 4.91 12.65 5.66
CA GLY A 235 4.95 11.46 4.80
C GLY A 235 4.07 11.57 3.56
N PHE A 236 3.90 12.77 3.00
CA PHE A 236 3.04 13.00 1.86
C PHE A 236 3.39 12.11 0.67
N THR A 237 2.38 11.41 0.13
CA THR A 237 2.47 10.58 -1.06
C THR A 237 1.72 11.20 -2.23
N TRP A 238 0.71 12.00 -1.95
CA TRP A 238 -0.02 12.85 -2.87
C TRP A 238 0.17 14.32 -2.46
N THR A 239 0.48 15.25 -3.33
CA THR A 239 0.80 15.11 -4.73
C THR A 239 2.26 15.54 -4.97
N PRO A 240 2.94 15.01 -6.01
CA PRO A 240 4.30 15.43 -6.33
C PRO A 240 4.38 16.85 -6.90
N PHE A 241 3.22 17.45 -7.21
CA PHE A 241 3.15 18.78 -7.79
C PHE A 241 3.17 19.85 -6.71
N GLN A 242 4.08 20.80 -6.85
CA GLN A 242 4.15 21.98 -6.00
C GLN A 242 3.41 23.13 -6.69
N SER A 243 2.10 23.25 -6.44
CA SER A 243 1.33 24.41 -6.86
C SER A 243 0.78 25.16 -5.65
N TYR A 244 0.49 26.44 -5.80
CA TYR A 244 0.05 27.31 -4.70
C TYR A 244 -1.23 26.84 -3.98
N ASN A 245 -2.05 26.05 -4.64
CA ASN A 245 -3.36 25.62 -4.11
C ASN A 245 -3.51 24.09 -4.07
N GLU A 246 -2.38 23.39 -4.02
CA GLU A 246 -2.41 21.94 -3.95
C GLU A 246 -2.61 21.46 -2.52
N VAL A 247 -3.22 20.28 -2.37
CA VAL A 247 -3.38 19.60 -1.09
C VAL A 247 -2.41 18.44 -1.08
N HIS A 248 -1.64 18.34 0.00
CA HIS A 248 -0.66 17.28 0.16
C HIS A 248 -1.10 16.35 1.30
N ASP A 249 -1.33 15.08 0.95
CA ASP A 249 -1.75 14.06 1.88
C ASP A 249 -0.91 12.78 1.70
N ARG A 250 -0.90 11.94 2.70
CA ARG A 250 -0.47 10.56 2.61
C ARG A 250 -1.71 9.71 2.31
N ILE A 251 -1.75 9.12 1.13
CA ILE A 251 -2.87 8.29 0.64
C ILE A 251 -2.41 6.90 0.18
N ASP A 252 -1.08 6.71 0.05
CA ASP A 252 -0.49 5.40 -0.18
C ASP A 252 -0.01 4.82 1.15
N PHE A 253 -0.38 3.58 1.41
CA PHE A 253 -0.11 2.94 2.69
C PHE A 253 0.44 1.53 2.52
N ILE A 254 1.12 1.09 3.58
CA ILE A 254 1.33 -0.32 3.87
C ILE A 254 0.85 -0.56 5.30
N TYR A 255 -0.14 -1.43 5.42
CA TYR A 255 -0.62 -1.96 6.69
C TYR A 255 -0.18 -3.41 6.85
N TYR A 256 -0.02 -3.85 8.08
CA TYR A 256 0.22 -5.26 8.38
C TYR A 256 -0.56 -5.72 9.60
N SER A 257 -0.70 -7.03 9.75
CA SER A 257 -1.17 -7.68 10.98
C SER A 257 -0.52 -9.06 11.14
N GLY A 258 -0.76 -9.68 12.29
CA GLY A 258 -0.22 -11.00 12.60
C GLY A 258 1.07 -10.93 13.41
N ARG A 259 1.99 -11.88 13.15
CA ARG A 259 3.24 -12.03 13.90
C ARG A 259 4.45 -11.48 13.15
N LEU A 260 4.24 -10.42 12.37
CA LEU A 260 5.29 -9.73 11.65
C LEU A 260 5.92 -8.67 12.54
N ASP A 261 7.24 -8.56 12.53
CA ASP A 261 7.98 -7.51 13.20
C ASP A 261 8.44 -6.47 12.16
N LEU A 262 8.04 -5.22 12.34
CA LEU A 262 8.42 -4.12 11.46
C LEU A 262 9.82 -3.62 11.81
N ASN A 263 10.76 -3.69 10.85
CA ASN A 263 12.13 -3.21 11.04
C ASN A 263 12.29 -1.74 10.70
N GLU A 264 11.88 -1.39 9.48
CA GLU A 264 12.06 -0.05 8.94
C GLU A 264 11.01 0.24 7.85
N VAL A 265 10.77 1.53 7.63
CA VAL A 265 9.91 2.02 6.58
C VAL A 265 10.56 3.25 5.92
N PHE A 266 10.50 3.30 4.60
CA PHE A 266 10.99 4.43 3.82
C PHE A 266 9.92 4.94 2.88
N LEU A 267 9.91 6.26 2.71
CA LEU A 267 9.24 6.91 1.59
C LEU A 267 10.31 7.32 0.59
N ILE A 268 10.18 6.88 -0.65
CA ILE A 268 11.09 7.26 -1.72
C ILE A 268 10.38 8.30 -2.57
N GLY A 269 10.83 9.52 -2.47
CA GLY A 269 10.19 10.67 -3.10
C GLY A 269 11.02 11.30 -4.22
N PRO A 270 10.57 12.47 -4.68
CA PRO A 270 11.14 13.18 -5.83
C PRO A 270 12.63 13.51 -5.72
N ASP A 271 13.15 13.64 -4.52
CA ASP A 271 14.56 13.99 -4.29
C ASP A 271 15.52 12.81 -4.51
N TYR A 272 14.98 11.62 -4.78
CA TYR A 272 15.75 10.39 -5.00
C TYR A 272 15.88 10.03 -6.48
N LEU A 273 15.18 10.73 -7.37
CA LEU A 273 15.17 10.54 -8.81
C LEU A 273 15.83 11.74 -9.51
#